data_a58cc84ddf2e3683cd9695c90f534db5
#
_entry.id   a58cc84ddf2e3683cd9695c90f534db5
#
_cell.length_a   1.000
_cell.length_b   1.000
_cell.length_c   1.000
_cell.angle_alpha   90.00
_cell.angle_beta   90.00
_cell.angle_gamma   90.00
#
_symmetry.space_group_name_H-M   'P 1'
#
loop_
_entity.id
_entity.type
_entity.pdbx_description
1 polymer ?
#
loop_
_entity_poly.entity_id
_entity_poly.type
_entity_poly.pdbx_seq_one_letter_code
_entity_poly.pdbx_strand_id
1 'polypeptide(L)'
;YEKLVKDYPGKPELNYYLADALTQEGEIGKAIDAYDALESSIGMSEALSMQKYKLYNALEQNDNAFKEVEKLAAKFPMESRYQIILGDLHLEKNDTVKALKYYQKAHEIDPESPYYIVSMANYYEVVGNKDAAETQIRNALVNEKLDVETKVGILSRYILKLQQTKKGTESANALFQTLLEQHPEDTDLKQMYGSLLVAQGKTDEARFQFQLITEMEPSNAAAWQQLLNLALKSEDIPEVIRICTRCQELFPDAPEYYFYLGIAYFQQEKYQDALD
;
A
#
# COMPACT_ATOMS: atom_id res chain seq x y z
N TYR A 1 -31.41 5.55 -14.60
CA TYR A 1 -30.63 6.09 -15.74
C TYR A 1 -31.04 5.43 -17.06
N GLU A 2 -31.31 4.11 -17.15
CA GLU A 2 -31.72 3.44 -18.39
C GLU A 2 -32.89 4.14 -19.09
N LYS A 3 -33.94 4.55 -18.34
CA LYS A 3 -35.06 5.31 -18.88
C LYS A 3 -34.62 6.68 -19.40
N LEU A 4 -33.71 7.38 -18.70
CA LEU A 4 -33.22 8.71 -19.14
C LEU A 4 -32.42 8.63 -20.43
N VAL A 5 -31.55 7.62 -20.57
CA VAL A 5 -30.79 7.38 -21.81
C VAL A 5 -31.74 7.14 -22.99
N LYS A 6 -32.81 6.36 -22.76
CA LYS A 6 -33.83 6.08 -23.80
C LYS A 6 -34.65 7.32 -24.17
N ASP A 7 -35.05 8.11 -23.17
CA ASP A 7 -35.93 9.29 -23.40
C ASP A 7 -35.13 10.49 -23.97
N TYR A 8 -33.81 10.53 -23.78
CA TYR A 8 -32.94 11.61 -24.22
C TYR A 8 -31.72 11.11 -25.01
N PRO A 9 -31.90 10.51 -26.19
CA PRO A 9 -30.80 9.92 -26.98
C PRO A 9 -29.76 10.94 -27.46
N GLY A 10 -30.11 12.25 -27.48
CA GLY A 10 -29.18 13.35 -27.83
C GLY A 10 -28.26 13.78 -26.68
N LYS A 11 -28.30 13.10 -25.53
CA LYS A 11 -27.46 13.39 -24.38
C LYS A 11 -26.54 12.20 -24.05
N PRO A 12 -25.44 12.01 -24.82
CA PRO A 12 -24.55 10.87 -24.66
C PRO A 12 -23.93 10.78 -23.25
N GLU A 13 -23.76 11.94 -22.57
CA GLU A 13 -23.27 11.99 -21.18
C GLU A 13 -24.11 11.19 -20.19
N LEU A 14 -25.37 10.92 -20.46
CA LEU A 14 -26.21 10.06 -19.62
C LEU A 14 -25.71 8.61 -19.56
N ASN A 15 -25.01 8.15 -20.61
CA ASN A 15 -24.39 6.83 -20.60
C ASN A 15 -23.22 6.74 -19.61
N TYR A 16 -22.54 7.83 -19.32
CA TYR A 16 -21.52 7.85 -18.27
C TYR A 16 -22.13 7.57 -16.89
N TYR A 17 -23.21 8.32 -16.56
CA TYR A 17 -23.92 8.11 -15.28
C TYR A 17 -24.60 6.74 -15.19
N LEU A 18 -25.08 6.22 -16.33
CA LEU A 18 -25.64 4.87 -16.38
C LEU A 18 -24.57 3.83 -16.11
N ALA A 19 -23.40 3.95 -16.75
CA ALA A 19 -22.28 3.04 -16.56
C ALA A 19 -21.77 3.04 -15.11
N ASP A 20 -21.65 4.24 -14.50
CA ASP A 20 -21.25 4.38 -13.10
C ASP A 20 -22.25 3.68 -12.15
N ALA A 21 -23.55 3.92 -12.32
CA ALA A 21 -24.60 3.28 -11.54
C ALA A 21 -24.59 1.75 -11.70
N LEU A 22 -24.44 1.25 -12.94
CA LEU A 22 -24.37 -0.19 -13.21
C LEU A 22 -23.11 -0.82 -12.62
N THR A 23 -22.00 -0.09 -12.58
CA THR A 23 -20.76 -0.53 -11.91
C THR A 23 -20.98 -0.69 -10.42
N GLN A 24 -21.67 0.25 -9.76
CA GLN A 24 -22.01 0.18 -8.33
C GLN A 24 -22.98 -0.95 -8.01
N GLU A 25 -23.89 -1.28 -8.93
CA GLU A 25 -24.81 -2.41 -8.82
C GLU A 25 -24.16 -3.78 -9.12
N GLY A 26 -22.88 -3.79 -9.57
CA GLY A 26 -22.16 -5.01 -9.97
C GLY A 26 -22.52 -5.54 -11.36
N GLU A 27 -23.33 -4.81 -12.14
CA GLU A 27 -23.74 -5.16 -13.50
C GLU A 27 -22.64 -4.77 -14.53
N ILE A 28 -21.41 -5.31 -14.32
CA ILE A 28 -20.19 -4.88 -15.00
C ILE A 28 -20.29 -4.96 -16.53
N GLY A 29 -20.92 -6.03 -17.07
CA GLY A 29 -21.11 -6.17 -18.53
C GLY A 29 -21.93 -5.05 -19.12
N LYS A 30 -23.05 -4.69 -18.48
CA LYS A 30 -23.91 -3.59 -18.93
C LYS A 30 -23.23 -2.22 -18.76
N ALA A 31 -22.38 -2.05 -17.74
CA ALA A 31 -21.58 -0.85 -17.56
C ALA A 31 -20.62 -0.66 -18.74
N ILE A 32 -19.97 -1.72 -19.22
CA ILE A 32 -19.11 -1.70 -20.41
C ILE A 32 -19.92 -1.29 -21.65
N ASP A 33 -21.11 -1.88 -21.87
CA ASP A 33 -21.99 -1.55 -23.00
C ASP A 33 -22.38 -0.05 -22.98
N ALA A 34 -22.65 0.50 -21.81
CA ALA A 34 -22.95 1.93 -21.66
C ALA A 34 -21.74 2.81 -21.96
N TYR A 35 -20.53 2.43 -21.55
CA TYR A 35 -19.29 3.12 -21.93
C TYR A 35 -19.00 3.00 -23.43
N ASP A 36 -19.27 1.86 -24.07
CA ASP A 36 -19.12 1.67 -25.51
C ASP A 36 -20.11 2.56 -26.31
N ALA A 37 -21.35 2.70 -25.84
CA ALA A 37 -22.31 3.62 -26.41
C ALA A 37 -21.85 5.08 -26.29
N LEU A 38 -21.27 5.45 -25.14
CA LEU A 38 -20.69 6.77 -24.94
C LEU A 38 -19.49 7.01 -25.87
N GLU A 39 -18.54 6.05 -25.93
CA GLU A 39 -17.37 6.14 -26.80
C GLU A 39 -17.76 6.28 -28.28
N SER A 40 -18.80 5.56 -28.71
CA SER A 40 -19.34 5.66 -30.07
C SER A 40 -19.89 7.05 -30.40
N SER A 41 -20.38 7.76 -29.39
CA SER A 41 -21.01 9.08 -29.57
C SER A 41 -20.02 10.25 -29.48
N ILE A 42 -19.06 10.19 -28.54
CA ILE A 42 -18.11 11.29 -28.27
C ILE A 42 -16.68 10.98 -28.69
N GLY A 43 -16.43 9.77 -29.16
CA GLY A 43 -15.09 9.27 -29.47
C GLY A 43 -14.33 8.77 -28.25
N MET A 44 -13.20 8.13 -28.51
CA MET A 44 -12.31 7.56 -27.49
C MET A 44 -11.68 8.68 -26.64
N SER A 45 -11.77 8.53 -25.33
CA SER A 45 -11.05 9.35 -24.36
C SER A 45 -10.24 8.45 -23.40
N GLU A 46 -9.21 9.04 -22.77
CA GLU A 46 -8.40 8.33 -21.79
C GLU A 46 -9.24 7.80 -20.63
N ALA A 47 -10.11 8.68 -20.08
CA ALA A 47 -10.96 8.32 -18.95
C ALA A 47 -11.86 7.12 -19.26
N LEU A 48 -12.49 7.10 -20.45
CA LEU A 48 -13.37 6.00 -20.87
C LEU A 48 -12.58 4.68 -21.02
N SER A 49 -11.45 4.71 -21.74
CA SER A 49 -10.65 3.52 -21.95
C SER A 49 -10.08 2.97 -20.64
N MET A 50 -9.69 3.83 -19.69
CA MET A 50 -9.22 3.39 -18.37
C MET A 50 -10.36 2.81 -17.51
N GLN A 51 -11.58 3.34 -17.58
CA GLN A 51 -12.73 2.73 -16.91
C GLN A 51 -13.03 1.36 -17.50
N LYS A 52 -13.11 1.23 -18.83
CA LYS A 52 -13.32 -0.05 -19.49
C LYS A 52 -12.21 -1.06 -19.18
N TYR A 53 -10.95 -0.63 -19.15
CA TYR A 53 -9.82 -1.46 -18.72
C TYR A 53 -10.04 -2.05 -17.33
N LYS A 54 -10.44 -1.22 -16.35
CA LYS A 54 -10.75 -1.67 -14.97
C LYS A 54 -11.89 -2.69 -14.95
N LEU A 55 -12.96 -2.43 -15.69
CA LEU A 55 -14.13 -3.30 -15.75
C LEU A 55 -13.82 -4.64 -16.44
N TYR A 56 -13.02 -4.63 -17.52
CA TYR A 56 -12.56 -5.86 -18.16
C TYR A 56 -11.66 -6.69 -17.24
N ASN A 57 -10.81 -6.05 -16.44
CA ASN A 57 -10.01 -6.76 -15.43
C ASN A 57 -10.90 -7.37 -14.34
N ALA A 58 -11.94 -6.66 -13.87
CA ALA A 58 -12.89 -7.18 -12.89
C ALA A 58 -13.66 -8.42 -13.41
N LEU A 59 -13.84 -8.53 -14.73
CA LEU A 59 -14.43 -9.69 -15.40
C LEU A 59 -13.40 -10.75 -15.82
N GLU A 60 -12.12 -10.57 -15.48
CA GLU A 60 -11.00 -11.45 -15.94
C GLU A 60 -10.88 -11.54 -17.48
N GLN A 61 -11.43 -10.52 -18.20
CA GLN A 61 -11.37 -10.44 -19.66
C GLN A 61 -10.07 -9.76 -20.13
N ASN A 62 -8.95 -10.38 -19.82
CA ASN A 62 -7.60 -9.84 -20.01
C ASN A 62 -7.30 -9.40 -21.45
N ASP A 63 -7.86 -10.06 -22.47
CA ASP A 63 -7.64 -9.68 -23.87
C ASP A 63 -8.37 -8.38 -24.24
N ASN A 64 -9.53 -8.13 -23.66
CA ASN A 64 -10.27 -6.88 -23.86
C ASN A 64 -9.62 -5.74 -23.06
N ALA A 65 -9.20 -6.00 -21.82
CA ALA A 65 -8.41 -5.06 -21.03
C ALA A 65 -7.14 -4.62 -21.79
N PHE A 66 -6.42 -5.57 -22.36
CA PHE A 66 -5.22 -5.32 -23.15
C PHE A 66 -5.50 -4.40 -24.33
N LYS A 67 -6.58 -4.64 -25.11
CA LYS A 67 -6.95 -3.81 -26.25
C LYS A 67 -7.24 -2.35 -25.86
N GLU A 68 -7.87 -2.11 -24.73
CA GLU A 68 -8.11 -0.74 -24.27
C GLU A 68 -6.79 0.00 -23.98
N VAL A 69 -5.81 -0.68 -23.37
CA VAL A 69 -4.49 -0.08 -23.12
C VAL A 69 -3.70 0.11 -24.41
N GLU A 70 -3.79 -0.83 -25.39
CA GLU A 70 -3.19 -0.65 -26.71
C GLU A 70 -3.72 0.59 -27.44
N LYS A 71 -5.05 0.85 -27.39
CA LYS A 71 -5.64 2.06 -27.92
C LYS A 71 -5.05 3.31 -27.27
N LEU A 72 -4.87 3.28 -25.93
CA LEU A 72 -4.26 4.39 -25.18
C LEU A 72 -2.80 4.60 -25.57
N ALA A 73 -2.01 3.55 -25.64
CA ALA A 73 -0.61 3.61 -26.02
C ALA A 73 -0.42 4.12 -27.46
N ALA A 74 -1.35 3.79 -28.36
CA ALA A 74 -1.35 4.29 -29.74
C ALA A 74 -1.72 5.78 -29.83
N LYS A 75 -2.69 6.23 -29.03
CA LYS A 75 -3.16 7.63 -29.03
C LYS A 75 -2.20 8.56 -28.28
N PHE A 76 -1.56 8.05 -27.23
CA PHE A 76 -0.65 8.81 -26.36
C PHE A 76 0.74 8.14 -26.31
N PRO A 77 1.50 8.16 -27.42
CA PRO A 77 2.75 7.39 -27.54
C PRO A 77 3.87 7.89 -26.62
N MET A 78 3.78 9.11 -26.09
CA MET A 78 4.75 9.70 -25.16
C MET A 78 4.37 9.50 -23.69
N GLU A 79 3.33 8.74 -23.40
CA GLU A 79 2.92 8.40 -22.04
C GLU A 79 3.48 7.03 -21.64
N SER A 80 4.56 7.03 -20.86
CA SER A 80 5.29 5.82 -20.44
C SER A 80 4.40 4.83 -19.68
N ARG A 81 3.39 5.31 -18.92
CA ARG A 81 2.50 4.48 -18.11
C ARG A 81 1.74 3.42 -18.91
N TYR A 82 1.35 3.69 -20.15
CA TYR A 82 0.65 2.69 -20.96
C TYR A 82 1.58 1.59 -21.44
N GLN A 83 2.85 1.93 -21.71
CA GLN A 83 3.86 0.93 -22.02
C GLN A 83 4.15 0.05 -20.79
N ILE A 84 4.18 0.64 -19.60
CA ILE A 84 4.35 -0.12 -18.34
C ILE A 84 3.20 -1.10 -18.15
N ILE A 85 1.94 -0.65 -18.26
CA ILE A 85 0.75 -1.50 -18.10
C ILE A 85 0.76 -2.64 -19.13
N LEU A 86 1.11 -2.39 -20.40
CA LEU A 86 1.22 -3.44 -21.41
C LEU A 86 2.33 -4.44 -21.06
N GLY A 87 3.44 -3.96 -20.51
CA GLY A 87 4.51 -4.81 -19.98
C GLY A 87 4.02 -5.71 -18.85
N ASP A 88 3.31 -5.14 -17.87
CA ASP A 88 2.76 -5.87 -16.72
C ASP A 88 1.76 -6.94 -17.17
N LEU A 89 0.85 -6.62 -18.10
CA LEU A 89 -0.12 -7.59 -18.67
C LEU A 89 0.56 -8.75 -19.42
N HIS A 90 1.69 -8.50 -20.12
CA HIS A 90 2.48 -9.57 -20.69
C HIS A 90 3.22 -10.40 -19.65
N LEU A 91 3.70 -9.74 -18.59
CA LEU A 91 4.39 -10.41 -17.48
C LEU A 91 3.45 -11.37 -16.73
N GLU A 92 2.20 -10.96 -16.48
CA GLU A 92 1.15 -11.81 -15.91
C GLU A 92 0.87 -13.06 -16.74
N LYS A 93 0.94 -12.93 -18.08
CA LYS A 93 0.85 -14.07 -19.03
C LYS A 93 2.15 -14.85 -19.13
N ASN A 94 3.16 -14.53 -18.32
CA ASN A 94 4.51 -15.12 -18.35
C ASN A 94 5.26 -14.93 -19.71
N ASP A 95 4.83 -13.95 -20.52
CA ASP A 95 5.50 -13.54 -21.75
C ASP A 95 6.59 -12.49 -21.45
N THR A 96 7.64 -12.96 -20.79
CA THR A 96 8.73 -12.10 -20.31
C THR A 96 9.47 -11.37 -21.45
N VAL A 97 9.48 -11.93 -22.65
CA VAL A 97 10.14 -11.32 -23.83
C VAL A 97 9.39 -10.09 -24.30
N LYS A 98 8.05 -10.15 -24.39
CA LYS A 98 7.25 -9.00 -24.77
C LYS A 98 7.16 -7.99 -23.63
N ALA A 99 7.03 -8.46 -22.40
CA ALA A 99 7.05 -7.57 -21.23
C ALA A 99 8.30 -6.68 -21.24
N LEU A 100 9.48 -7.25 -21.42
CA LEU A 100 10.73 -6.49 -21.49
C LEU A 100 10.74 -5.45 -22.62
N LYS A 101 10.20 -5.77 -23.81
CA LYS A 101 10.13 -4.80 -24.90
C LYS A 101 9.27 -3.59 -24.57
N TYR A 102 8.15 -3.80 -23.88
CA TYR A 102 7.29 -2.70 -23.43
C TYR A 102 7.97 -1.87 -22.34
N TYR A 103 8.64 -2.51 -21.38
CA TYR A 103 9.41 -1.80 -20.36
C TYR A 103 10.58 -0.99 -20.93
N GLN A 104 11.26 -1.50 -21.96
CA GLN A 104 12.30 -0.74 -22.67
C GLN A 104 11.73 0.53 -23.32
N LYS A 105 10.56 0.42 -23.98
CA LYS A 105 9.88 1.61 -24.52
C LYS A 105 9.47 2.59 -23.44
N ALA A 106 8.96 2.10 -22.30
CA ALA A 106 8.61 2.95 -21.17
C ALA A 106 9.83 3.72 -20.65
N HIS A 107 10.98 3.04 -20.54
CA HIS A 107 12.25 3.63 -20.11
C HIS A 107 12.78 4.67 -21.09
N GLU A 108 12.63 4.44 -22.40
CA GLU A 108 13.01 5.42 -23.43
C GLU A 108 12.20 6.71 -23.32
N ILE A 109 10.92 6.61 -22.91
CA ILE A 109 10.01 7.76 -22.75
C ILE A 109 10.28 8.50 -21.43
N ASP A 110 10.36 7.76 -20.32
CA ASP A 110 10.59 8.31 -18.97
C ASP A 110 11.52 7.38 -18.18
N PRO A 111 12.86 7.61 -18.25
CA PRO A 111 13.85 6.80 -17.54
C PRO A 111 13.72 6.85 -16.01
N GLU A 112 13.12 7.92 -15.48
CA GLU A 112 13.00 8.16 -14.04
C GLU A 112 11.61 7.78 -13.48
N SER A 113 10.75 7.17 -14.30
CA SER A 113 9.42 6.76 -13.85
C SER A 113 9.51 5.80 -12.65
N PRO A 114 8.93 6.16 -11.50
CA PRO A 114 8.94 5.28 -10.33
C PRO A 114 8.17 3.99 -10.58
N TYR A 115 7.12 4.04 -11.37
CA TYR A 115 6.31 2.88 -11.74
C TYR A 115 7.07 1.90 -12.63
N TYR A 116 7.93 2.42 -13.55
CA TYR A 116 8.86 1.58 -14.30
C TYR A 116 9.81 0.80 -13.39
N ILE A 117 10.37 1.46 -12.37
CA ILE A 117 11.29 0.82 -11.42
C ILE A 117 10.58 -0.32 -10.67
N VAL A 118 9.32 -0.09 -10.24
CA VAL A 118 8.51 -1.11 -9.56
C VAL A 118 8.21 -2.30 -10.49
N SER A 119 7.78 -2.04 -11.71
CA SER A 119 7.48 -3.11 -12.68
C SER A 119 8.71 -3.90 -13.07
N MET A 120 9.88 -3.24 -13.19
CA MET A 120 11.15 -3.93 -13.41
C MET A 120 11.58 -4.80 -12.22
N ALA A 121 11.28 -4.40 -10.98
CA ALA A 121 11.51 -5.26 -9.83
C ALA A 121 10.70 -6.56 -9.95
N ASN A 122 9.41 -6.46 -10.27
CA ASN A 122 8.54 -7.60 -10.50
C ASN A 122 9.03 -8.48 -11.68
N TYR A 123 9.44 -7.84 -12.78
CA TYR A 123 10.02 -8.54 -13.93
C TYR A 123 11.23 -9.39 -13.53
N TYR A 124 12.19 -8.80 -12.80
CA TYR A 124 13.38 -9.53 -12.36
C TYR A 124 13.05 -10.65 -11.38
N GLU A 125 12.00 -10.52 -10.57
CA GLU A 125 11.50 -11.63 -9.73
C GLU A 125 11.00 -12.81 -10.57
N VAL A 126 10.18 -12.52 -11.59
CA VAL A 126 9.62 -13.55 -12.49
C VAL A 126 10.72 -14.29 -13.27
N VAL A 127 11.72 -13.57 -13.77
CA VAL A 127 12.85 -14.20 -14.51
C VAL A 127 13.92 -14.80 -13.59
N GLY A 128 13.75 -14.71 -12.26
CA GLY A 128 14.64 -15.32 -11.26
C GLY A 128 15.92 -14.57 -10.98
N ASN A 129 16.08 -13.33 -11.49
CA ASN A 129 17.25 -12.48 -11.20
C ASN A 129 17.04 -11.72 -9.88
N LYS A 130 17.31 -12.42 -8.77
CA LYS A 130 17.06 -11.91 -7.40
C LYS A 130 17.85 -10.65 -7.06
N ASP A 131 19.09 -10.54 -7.52
CA ASP A 131 19.95 -9.40 -7.21
C ASP A 131 19.47 -8.13 -7.92
N ALA A 132 19.08 -8.27 -9.19
CA ALA A 132 18.49 -7.16 -9.93
C ALA A 132 17.13 -6.74 -9.35
N ALA A 133 16.29 -7.70 -8.95
CA ALA A 133 15.02 -7.42 -8.29
C ALA A 133 15.23 -6.63 -6.98
N GLU A 134 16.14 -7.07 -6.13
CA GLU A 134 16.46 -6.38 -4.87
C GLU A 134 16.97 -4.96 -5.12
N THR A 135 17.81 -4.77 -6.14
CA THR A 135 18.31 -3.44 -6.52
C THR A 135 17.15 -2.52 -6.94
N GLN A 136 16.22 -3.01 -7.76
CA GLN A 136 15.07 -2.20 -8.17
C GLN A 136 14.11 -1.90 -7.01
N ILE A 137 13.88 -2.85 -6.10
CA ILE A 137 13.09 -2.63 -4.87
C ILE A 137 13.69 -1.49 -4.06
N ARG A 138 15.02 -1.49 -3.84
CA ARG A 138 15.71 -0.42 -3.12
C ARG A 138 15.56 0.93 -3.83
N ASN A 139 15.76 0.95 -5.15
CA ASN A 139 15.62 2.16 -5.96
C ASN A 139 14.19 2.72 -5.89
N ALA A 140 13.17 1.85 -5.92
CA ALA A 140 11.77 2.26 -5.77
C ALA A 140 11.53 2.90 -4.39
N LEU A 141 12.01 2.26 -3.32
CA LEU A 141 11.80 2.73 -1.95
C LEU A 141 12.42 4.11 -1.69
N VAL A 142 13.60 4.41 -2.23
CA VAL A 142 14.25 5.72 -2.04
C VAL A 142 13.81 6.78 -3.06
N ASN A 143 12.99 6.42 -4.05
CA ASN A 143 12.53 7.36 -5.08
C ASN A 143 11.51 8.35 -4.49
N GLU A 144 11.83 9.64 -4.47
CA GLU A 144 10.98 10.70 -3.92
C GLU A 144 9.66 10.91 -4.69
N LYS A 145 9.61 10.50 -5.96
CA LYS A 145 8.42 10.63 -6.82
C LYS A 145 7.39 9.52 -6.56
N LEU A 146 7.77 8.44 -5.87
CA LEU A 146 6.85 7.37 -5.51
C LEU A 146 6.07 7.74 -4.25
N ASP A 147 4.76 7.56 -4.28
CA ASP A 147 3.91 7.82 -3.11
C ASP A 147 4.23 6.88 -1.94
N VAL A 148 3.99 7.37 -0.72
CA VAL A 148 4.34 6.66 0.51
C VAL A 148 3.55 5.36 0.66
N GLU A 149 2.28 5.32 0.26
CA GLU A 149 1.43 4.12 0.35
C GLU A 149 2.02 2.97 -0.49
N THR A 150 2.43 3.28 -1.72
CA THR A 150 3.13 2.32 -2.58
C THR A 150 4.45 1.86 -1.97
N LYS A 151 5.24 2.77 -1.39
CA LYS A 151 6.50 2.44 -0.68
C LYS A 151 6.25 1.50 0.50
N VAL A 152 5.22 1.76 1.33
CA VAL A 152 4.83 0.90 2.45
C VAL A 152 4.48 -0.51 1.95
N GLY A 153 3.71 -0.62 0.87
CA GLY A 153 3.37 -1.91 0.26
C GLY A 153 4.59 -2.70 -0.25
N ILE A 154 5.53 -2.02 -0.90
CA ILE A 154 6.79 -2.62 -1.38
C ILE A 154 7.65 -3.07 -0.20
N LEU A 155 7.80 -2.21 0.81
CA LEU A 155 8.61 -2.48 1.99
C LEU A 155 8.09 -3.66 2.80
N SER A 156 6.77 -3.76 2.97
CA SER A 156 6.12 -4.89 3.64
C SER A 156 6.49 -6.22 2.98
N ARG A 157 6.38 -6.29 1.64
CA ARG A 157 6.74 -7.49 0.87
C ARG A 157 8.24 -7.79 0.94
N TYR A 158 9.07 -6.75 0.92
CA TYR A 158 10.52 -6.90 1.02
C TYR A 158 10.95 -7.48 2.37
N ILE A 159 10.39 -6.98 3.49
CA ILE A 159 10.66 -7.49 4.84
C ILE A 159 10.22 -8.95 4.97
N LEU A 160 9.00 -9.27 4.51
CA LEU A 160 8.50 -10.64 4.54
C LEU A 160 9.45 -11.61 3.81
N LYS A 161 9.97 -11.19 2.66
CA LYS A 161 10.94 -11.97 1.87
C LYS A 161 12.28 -12.14 2.60
N LEU A 162 12.79 -11.09 3.26
CA LEU A 162 14.01 -11.18 4.07
C LEU A 162 13.84 -12.18 5.22
N GLN A 163 12.70 -12.16 5.92
CA GLN A 163 12.39 -13.10 7.00
C GLN A 163 12.32 -14.54 6.50
N GLN A 164 11.65 -14.79 5.37
CA GLN A 164 11.54 -16.13 4.77
C GLN A 164 12.89 -16.70 4.31
N THR A 165 13.79 -15.85 3.82
CA THR A 165 15.09 -16.28 3.30
C THR A 165 16.17 -16.37 4.36
N LYS A 166 15.84 -16.07 5.63
CA LYS A 166 16.79 -15.97 6.75
C LYS A 166 17.99 -15.05 6.46
N LYS A 167 17.88 -14.19 5.46
CA LYS A 167 18.82 -13.07 5.26
C LYS A 167 18.55 -12.07 6.37
N GLY A 168 19.60 -11.55 6.99
CA GLY A 168 19.47 -10.60 8.08
C GLY A 168 18.61 -9.40 7.67
N THR A 169 17.68 -9.02 8.52
CA THR A 169 16.78 -7.87 8.30
C THR A 169 17.49 -6.51 8.50
N GLU A 170 18.77 -6.53 8.86
CA GLU A 170 19.56 -5.32 9.12
C GLU A 170 19.67 -4.39 7.91
N SER A 171 19.70 -4.97 6.70
CA SER A 171 19.73 -4.17 5.47
C SER A 171 18.45 -3.32 5.26
N ALA A 172 17.34 -3.69 5.90
CA ALA A 172 16.11 -2.93 5.87
C ALA A 172 16.19 -1.67 6.76
N ASN A 173 17.03 -1.66 7.81
CA ASN A 173 17.11 -0.52 8.72
C ASN A 173 17.52 0.77 8.00
N ALA A 174 18.51 0.72 7.11
CA ALA A 174 18.93 1.87 6.33
C ALA A 174 17.80 2.40 5.41
N LEU A 175 16.99 1.49 4.84
CA LEU A 175 15.82 1.87 4.03
C LEU A 175 14.76 2.57 4.88
N PHE A 176 14.47 2.05 6.08
CA PHE A 176 13.54 2.71 7.00
C PHE A 176 14.02 4.10 7.40
N GLN A 177 15.31 4.26 7.71
CA GLN A 177 15.88 5.57 8.05
C GLN A 177 15.68 6.57 6.90
N THR A 178 16.04 6.17 5.66
CA THR A 178 15.83 7.03 4.48
C THR A 178 14.35 7.38 4.28
N LEU A 179 13.44 6.39 4.45
CA LEU A 179 12.01 6.64 4.29
C LEU A 179 11.44 7.55 5.38
N LEU A 180 11.89 7.40 6.62
CA LEU A 180 11.48 8.26 7.74
C LEU A 180 12.06 9.68 7.63
N GLU A 181 13.21 9.86 6.98
CA GLU A 181 13.73 11.19 6.62
C GLU A 181 12.87 11.86 5.55
N GLN A 182 12.38 11.10 4.55
CA GLN A 182 11.47 11.60 3.50
C GLN A 182 10.05 11.84 4.02
N HIS A 183 9.58 11.00 4.96
CA HIS A 183 8.21 10.99 5.47
C HIS A 183 8.20 10.98 7.01
N PRO A 184 8.68 12.05 7.68
CA PRO A 184 8.88 12.06 9.13
C PRO A 184 7.57 11.99 9.94
N GLU A 185 6.44 12.34 9.33
CA GLU A 185 5.12 12.32 9.98
C GLU A 185 4.34 11.02 9.74
N ASP A 186 4.91 10.06 8.99
CA ASP A 186 4.21 8.82 8.65
C ASP A 186 4.27 7.83 9.81
N THR A 187 3.12 7.61 10.45
CA THR A 187 2.99 6.72 11.61
C THR A 187 2.99 5.25 11.22
N ASP A 188 2.54 4.89 10.01
CA ASP A 188 2.58 3.52 9.51
C ASP A 188 4.02 3.05 9.28
N LEU A 189 4.87 3.90 8.69
CA LEU A 189 6.30 3.63 8.55
C LEU A 189 6.99 3.45 9.91
N LYS A 190 6.68 4.33 10.90
CA LYS A 190 7.20 4.19 12.27
C LYS A 190 6.74 2.89 12.92
N GLN A 191 5.47 2.53 12.76
CA GLN A 191 4.90 1.29 13.30
C GLN A 191 5.59 0.06 12.71
N MET A 192 5.81 0.05 11.38
CA MET A 192 6.52 -1.04 10.71
C MET A 192 7.98 -1.13 11.17
N TYR A 193 8.66 0.01 11.29
CA TYR A 193 10.05 0.03 11.73
C TYR A 193 10.17 -0.43 13.19
N GLY A 194 9.32 0.08 14.08
CA GLY A 194 9.26 -0.39 15.46
C GLY A 194 9.06 -1.90 15.58
N SER A 195 8.13 -2.46 14.78
CA SER A 195 7.89 -3.90 14.74
C SER A 195 9.10 -4.70 14.23
N LEU A 196 9.80 -4.20 13.23
CA LEU A 196 11.04 -4.81 12.75
C LEU A 196 12.14 -4.79 13.83
N LEU A 197 12.31 -3.68 14.52
CA LEU A 197 13.28 -3.51 15.59
C LEU A 197 12.99 -4.45 16.77
N VAL A 198 11.70 -4.65 17.13
CA VAL A 198 11.29 -5.67 18.11
C VAL A 198 11.74 -7.07 17.67
N ALA A 199 11.51 -7.42 16.40
CA ALA A 199 11.93 -8.72 15.86
C ALA A 199 13.45 -8.90 15.83
N GLN A 200 14.21 -7.81 15.72
CA GLN A 200 15.69 -7.78 15.80
C GLN A 200 16.21 -7.76 17.25
N GLY A 201 15.35 -7.65 18.26
CA GLY A 201 15.75 -7.52 19.67
C GLY A 201 16.25 -6.12 20.06
N LYS A 202 16.07 -5.12 19.20
CA LYS A 202 16.48 -3.71 19.41
C LYS A 202 15.41 -2.96 20.19
N THR A 203 15.22 -3.34 21.44
CA THR A 203 14.08 -2.91 22.27
C THR A 203 14.01 -1.39 22.45
N ASP A 204 15.14 -0.72 22.72
CA ASP A 204 15.13 0.72 22.99
C ASP A 204 14.83 1.54 21.72
N GLU A 205 15.40 1.12 20.58
CA GLU A 205 15.09 1.76 19.28
C GLU A 205 13.61 1.57 18.90
N ALA A 206 13.04 0.38 19.17
CA ALA A 206 11.65 0.08 18.95
C ALA A 206 10.74 0.97 19.83
N ARG A 207 11.06 1.05 21.13
CA ARG A 207 10.34 1.89 22.10
C ARG A 207 10.30 3.34 21.62
N PHE A 208 11.40 3.88 21.14
CA PHE A 208 11.47 5.24 20.60
C PHE A 208 10.49 5.45 19.43
N GLN A 209 10.41 4.51 18.48
CA GLN A 209 9.48 4.63 17.36
C GLN A 209 8.01 4.66 17.83
N PHE A 210 7.64 3.77 18.76
CA PHE A 210 6.28 3.74 19.29
C PHE A 210 5.94 4.97 20.15
N GLN A 211 6.90 5.53 20.87
CA GLN A 211 6.73 6.79 21.60
C GLN A 211 6.41 7.94 20.65
N LEU A 212 7.16 8.08 19.55
CA LEU A 212 6.88 9.09 18.53
C LEU A 212 5.45 8.95 17.98
N ILE A 213 4.96 7.73 17.75
CA ILE A 213 3.58 7.53 17.30
C ILE A 213 2.59 8.01 18.36
N THR A 214 2.78 7.68 19.64
CA THR A 214 1.86 8.09 20.71
C THR A 214 1.89 9.60 20.99
N GLU A 215 2.98 10.29 20.66
CA GLU A 215 3.08 11.76 20.71
C GLU A 215 2.32 12.41 19.54
N MET A 216 2.41 11.86 18.35
CA MET A 216 1.74 12.36 17.15
C MET A 216 0.25 12.01 17.14
N GLU A 217 -0.08 10.79 17.54
CA GLU A 217 -1.42 10.21 17.56
C GLU A 217 -1.73 9.62 18.94
N PRO A 218 -2.10 10.44 19.95
CA PRO A 218 -2.37 9.93 21.30
C PRO A 218 -3.48 8.87 21.37
N SER A 219 -4.38 8.82 20.40
CA SER A 219 -5.45 7.82 20.29
C SER A 219 -5.02 6.52 19.59
N ASN A 220 -3.76 6.37 19.21
CA ASN A 220 -3.25 5.15 18.55
C ASN A 220 -3.05 4.01 19.56
N ALA A 221 -4.12 3.25 19.79
CA ALA A 221 -4.12 2.14 20.77
C ALA A 221 -3.07 1.07 20.44
N ALA A 222 -2.77 0.83 19.15
CA ALA A 222 -1.78 -0.15 18.74
C ALA A 222 -0.37 0.24 19.21
N ALA A 223 0.01 1.50 19.11
CA ALA A 223 1.31 1.98 19.58
C ALA A 223 1.43 1.88 21.10
N TRP A 224 0.40 2.26 21.85
CA TRP A 224 0.36 2.10 23.31
C TRP A 224 0.49 0.62 23.73
N GLN A 225 -0.21 -0.27 23.02
CA GLN A 225 -0.11 -1.71 23.29
C GLN A 225 1.32 -2.23 23.07
N GLN A 226 2.01 -1.75 22.02
CA GLN A 226 3.41 -2.12 21.78
C GLN A 226 4.33 -1.62 22.89
N LEU A 227 4.16 -0.36 23.35
CA LEU A 227 4.92 0.18 24.48
C LEU A 227 4.69 -0.62 25.76
N LEU A 228 3.44 -0.98 26.06
CA LEU A 228 3.10 -1.82 27.21
C LEU A 228 3.77 -3.20 27.11
N ASN A 229 3.70 -3.85 25.94
CA ASN A 229 4.34 -5.15 25.72
C ASN A 229 5.86 -5.09 25.93
N LEU A 230 6.51 -4.01 25.48
CA LEU A 230 7.96 -3.81 25.69
C LEU A 230 8.29 -3.59 27.16
N ALA A 231 7.49 -2.80 27.89
CA ALA A 231 7.67 -2.54 29.29
C ALA A 231 7.47 -3.82 30.15
N LEU A 232 6.43 -4.61 29.83
CA LEU A 232 6.19 -5.90 30.48
C LEU A 232 7.32 -6.90 30.23
N LYS A 233 7.82 -6.99 28.99
CA LYS A 233 8.91 -7.88 28.61
C LYS A 233 10.23 -7.52 29.29
N SER A 234 10.46 -6.23 29.54
CA SER A 234 11.67 -5.74 30.25
C SER A 234 11.49 -5.66 31.76
N GLU A 235 10.33 -6.06 32.28
CA GLU A 235 9.98 -5.96 33.72
C GLU A 235 10.12 -4.53 34.28
N ASP A 236 9.89 -3.53 33.41
CA ASP A 236 9.97 -2.11 33.76
C ASP A 236 8.66 -1.64 34.41
N ILE A 237 8.50 -1.98 35.69
CA ILE A 237 7.27 -1.72 36.44
C ILE A 237 6.91 -0.23 36.47
N PRO A 238 7.85 0.73 36.69
CA PRO A 238 7.55 2.14 36.60
C PRO A 238 6.95 2.55 35.25
N GLU A 239 7.48 2.03 34.15
CA GLU A 239 6.98 2.34 32.80
C GLU A 239 5.63 1.68 32.54
N VAL A 240 5.36 0.47 33.03
CA VAL A 240 4.02 -0.16 32.97
C VAL A 240 2.99 0.73 33.66
N ILE A 241 3.30 1.24 34.87
CA ILE A 241 2.39 2.16 35.60
C ILE A 241 2.14 3.42 34.80
N ARG A 242 3.19 4.06 34.26
CA ARG A 242 3.07 5.29 33.46
C ARG A 242 2.17 5.08 32.24
N ILE A 243 2.40 4.00 31.49
CA ILE A 243 1.63 3.68 30.29
C ILE A 243 0.18 3.38 30.64
N CYS A 244 -0.06 2.48 31.61
CA CYS A 244 -1.42 2.08 31.97
C CYS A 244 -2.23 3.25 32.52
N THR A 245 -1.65 4.10 33.39
CA THR A 245 -2.33 5.31 33.86
C THR A 245 -2.74 6.23 32.73
N ARG A 246 -1.84 6.46 31.76
CA ARG A 246 -2.18 7.29 30.59
C ARG A 246 -3.24 6.65 29.70
N CYS A 247 -3.17 5.35 29.51
CA CYS A 247 -4.14 4.63 28.69
C CYS A 247 -5.53 4.53 29.31
N GLN A 248 -5.67 4.50 30.64
CA GLN A 248 -6.98 4.58 31.31
C GLN A 248 -7.71 5.90 30.98
N GLU A 249 -6.96 7.00 30.88
CA GLU A 249 -7.54 8.30 30.48
C GLU A 249 -7.98 8.31 29.02
N LEU A 250 -7.18 7.69 28.15
CA LEU A 250 -7.40 7.69 26.68
C LEU A 250 -8.42 6.62 26.24
N PHE A 251 -8.44 5.49 26.93
CA PHE A 251 -9.22 4.29 26.58
C PHE A 251 -9.94 3.72 27.83
N PRO A 252 -10.90 4.46 28.42
CA PRO A 252 -11.51 4.07 29.70
C PRO A 252 -12.26 2.73 29.65
N ASP A 253 -12.66 2.27 28.47
CA ASP A 253 -13.36 1.00 28.26
C ASP A 253 -12.42 -0.19 28.02
N ALA A 254 -11.09 0.01 28.07
CA ALA A 254 -10.09 -1.03 27.82
C ALA A 254 -9.60 -1.68 29.12
N PRO A 255 -10.13 -2.87 29.52
CA PRO A 255 -9.88 -3.47 30.82
C PRO A 255 -8.43 -3.92 31.03
N GLU A 256 -7.69 -4.14 29.97
CA GLU A 256 -6.28 -4.57 30.02
C GLU A 256 -5.38 -3.58 30.74
N TYR A 257 -5.63 -2.26 30.62
CA TYR A 257 -4.80 -1.26 31.28
C TYR A 257 -5.04 -1.23 32.78
N TYR A 258 -6.27 -1.48 33.24
CA TYR A 258 -6.60 -1.61 34.67
C TYR A 258 -5.95 -2.87 35.25
N PHE A 259 -6.03 -3.96 34.51
CA PHE A 259 -5.46 -5.25 34.93
C PHE A 259 -3.94 -5.17 35.14
N TYR A 260 -3.21 -4.63 34.15
CA TYR A 260 -1.74 -4.53 34.27
C TYR A 260 -1.32 -3.47 35.30
N LEU A 261 -2.09 -2.41 35.48
CA LEU A 261 -1.85 -1.41 36.51
C LEU A 261 -1.98 -2.04 37.91
N GLY A 262 -3.04 -2.80 38.17
CA GLY A 262 -3.24 -3.53 39.41
C GLY A 262 -2.10 -4.51 39.70
N ILE A 263 -1.65 -5.29 38.71
CA ILE A 263 -0.49 -6.17 38.84
C ILE A 263 0.78 -5.37 39.19
N ALA A 264 1.01 -4.24 38.52
CA ALA A 264 2.21 -3.42 38.75
C ALA A 264 2.24 -2.83 40.16
N TYR A 265 1.10 -2.36 40.67
CA TYR A 265 0.99 -1.88 42.05
C TYR A 265 1.14 -3.02 43.06
N PHE A 266 0.58 -4.20 42.80
CA PHE A 266 0.76 -5.36 43.66
C PHE A 266 2.24 -5.76 43.78
N GLN A 267 3.00 -5.75 42.69
CA GLN A 267 4.43 -6.02 42.68
C GLN A 267 5.26 -4.97 43.43
N GLN A 268 4.75 -3.74 43.57
CA GLN A 268 5.34 -2.68 44.38
C GLN A 268 4.86 -2.71 45.85
N GLU A 269 4.10 -3.73 46.26
CA GLU A 269 3.50 -3.86 47.60
C GLU A 269 2.50 -2.71 47.92
N LYS A 270 2.01 -2.01 46.92
CA LYS A 270 1.00 -0.96 47.03
C LYS A 270 -0.39 -1.57 46.90
N TYR A 271 -0.76 -2.36 47.90
CA TYR A 271 -1.98 -3.19 47.80
C TYR A 271 -3.27 -2.42 47.72
N GLN A 272 -3.34 -1.21 48.33
CA GLN A 272 -4.55 -0.36 48.23
C GLN A 272 -4.72 0.15 46.80
N ASP A 273 -3.65 0.68 46.21
CA ASP A 273 -3.66 1.19 44.81
C ASP A 273 -3.94 0.07 43.79
N ALA A 274 -3.65 -1.18 44.16
CA ALA A 274 -3.93 -2.34 43.29
C ALA A 274 -5.39 -2.81 43.35
N LEU A 275 -6.18 -2.37 44.36
CA LEU A 275 -7.59 -2.73 44.55
C LEU A 275 -8.55 -1.68 43.97
N ASP A 276 -8.11 -0.44 43.91
CA ASP A 276 -8.83 0.72 43.38
C ASP A 276 -8.79 0.76 41.83
#